data_aaa3641d72714523e8b254f1f45f2d2c
#
_entry.id   aaa3641d72714523e8b254f1f45f2d2c
#
_cell.length_a   1.000
_cell.length_b   1.000
_cell.length_c   1.000
_cell.angle_alpha   90.00
_cell.angle_beta   90.00
_cell.angle_gamma   90.00
#
_symmetry.space_group_name_H-M   'P 1'
#
loop_
_entity.id
_entity.type
_entity.pdbx_description
1 polymer ?
#
loop_
_entity_poly.entity_id
_entity_poly.type
_entity_poly.pdbx_seq_one_letter_code
_entity_poly.pdbx_strand_id
1 'polypeptide(L)'
;MSDISYKNWLSRNDKALAEHIGAFVKHHRMEQNKTQDVLANAAGISRSTLSLLERGEAVTLATLIQVLRVLDQLHIMESFVVQKKISPMALAKIEQEERKRASGKKKNDDEKSDW
;
A
#
# COMPACT_ATOMS: atom_id res chain seq x y z
N MET A 1 2.04 -19.86 0.37
CA MET A 1 2.00 -19.87 -1.11
C MET A 1 2.93 -20.94 -1.62
N SER A 2 2.48 -21.81 -2.52
CA SER A 2 3.31 -22.89 -3.03
C SER A 2 4.35 -22.37 -4.03
N ASP A 3 5.48 -23.09 -4.18
CA ASP A 3 6.52 -22.77 -5.16
C ASP A 3 5.98 -22.71 -6.60
N ILE A 4 4.93 -23.50 -6.90
CA ILE A 4 4.27 -23.54 -8.20
C ILE A 4 3.59 -22.19 -8.50
N SER A 5 2.89 -21.59 -7.52
CA SER A 5 2.28 -20.27 -7.67
C SER A 5 3.31 -19.19 -7.96
N TYR A 6 4.42 -19.20 -7.27
CA TYR A 6 5.50 -18.24 -7.44
C TYR A 6 6.11 -18.34 -8.85
N LYS A 7 6.36 -19.58 -9.33
CA LYS A 7 6.87 -19.81 -10.67
C LYS A 7 5.90 -19.31 -11.75
N ASN A 8 4.59 -19.48 -11.55
CA ASN A 8 3.57 -18.98 -12.47
C ASN A 8 3.61 -17.46 -12.61
N TRP A 9 3.78 -16.74 -11.52
CA TRP A 9 3.92 -15.28 -11.55
C TRP A 9 5.19 -14.84 -12.27
N LEU A 10 6.32 -15.50 -12.03
CA LEU A 10 7.58 -15.19 -12.68
C LEU A 10 7.54 -15.41 -14.18
N SER A 11 6.76 -16.38 -14.67
CA SER A 11 6.68 -16.71 -16.10
C SER A 11 5.77 -15.78 -16.89
N ARG A 12 4.96 -14.94 -16.21
CA ARG A 12 4.06 -13.99 -16.88
C ARG A 12 4.81 -12.74 -17.30
N ASN A 13 4.50 -12.24 -18.51
CA ASN A 13 5.08 -10.98 -18.97
C ASN A 13 4.35 -9.79 -18.36
N ASP A 14 4.91 -8.61 -18.53
CA ASP A 14 4.39 -7.37 -17.96
C ASP A 14 2.98 -7.07 -18.44
N LYS A 15 2.69 -7.33 -19.71
CA LYS A 15 1.35 -7.10 -20.28
C LYS A 15 0.30 -7.96 -19.59
N ALA A 16 0.59 -9.24 -19.38
CA ALA A 16 -0.32 -10.15 -18.70
C ALA A 16 -0.58 -9.72 -17.24
N LEU A 17 0.47 -9.25 -16.56
CA LEU A 17 0.34 -8.75 -15.18
C LEU A 17 -0.49 -7.48 -15.13
N ALA A 18 -0.29 -6.55 -16.06
CA ALA A 18 -1.08 -5.33 -16.16
C ALA A 18 -2.56 -5.63 -16.48
N GLU A 19 -2.82 -6.64 -17.30
CA GLU A 19 -4.18 -7.11 -17.60
C GLU A 19 -4.89 -7.63 -16.34
N HIS A 20 -4.18 -8.28 -15.44
CA HIS A 20 -4.73 -8.69 -14.14
C HIS A 20 -5.17 -7.50 -13.30
N ILE A 21 -4.36 -6.45 -13.27
CA ILE A 21 -4.71 -5.21 -12.57
C ILE A 21 -5.95 -4.59 -13.20
N GLY A 22 -5.98 -4.51 -14.52
CA GLY A 22 -7.13 -3.99 -15.26
C GLY A 22 -8.42 -4.78 -15.01
N ALA A 23 -8.33 -6.09 -14.99
CA ALA A 23 -9.46 -6.98 -14.69
C ALA A 23 -9.97 -6.79 -13.26
N PHE A 24 -9.08 -6.58 -12.30
CA PHE A 24 -9.43 -6.27 -10.92
C PHE A 24 -10.24 -4.97 -10.84
N VAL A 25 -9.77 -3.93 -11.50
CA VAL A 25 -10.47 -2.63 -11.54
C VAL A 25 -11.85 -2.77 -12.16
N LYS A 26 -11.93 -3.43 -13.31
CA LYS A 26 -13.21 -3.64 -14.00
C LYS A 26 -14.18 -4.46 -13.15
N HIS A 27 -13.70 -5.51 -12.50
CA HIS A 27 -14.52 -6.36 -11.63
C HIS A 27 -15.16 -5.54 -10.52
N HIS A 28 -14.39 -4.75 -9.78
CA HIS A 28 -14.92 -3.94 -8.68
C HIS A 28 -15.81 -2.81 -9.16
N ARG A 29 -15.48 -2.22 -10.31
CA ARG A 29 -16.34 -1.21 -10.91
C ARG A 29 -17.74 -1.79 -11.22
N MET A 30 -17.77 -2.93 -11.88
CA MET A 30 -19.04 -3.57 -12.27
C MET A 30 -19.81 -4.07 -11.05
N GLU A 31 -19.11 -4.62 -10.05
CA GLU A 31 -19.73 -5.05 -8.80
C GLU A 31 -20.42 -3.89 -8.08
N GLN A 32 -19.86 -2.68 -8.19
CA GLN A 32 -20.44 -1.47 -7.62
C GLN A 32 -21.44 -0.76 -8.56
N ASN A 33 -21.78 -1.37 -9.67
CA ASN A 33 -22.72 -0.85 -10.67
C ASN A 33 -22.33 0.54 -11.21
N LYS A 34 -21.03 0.77 -11.38
CA LYS A 34 -20.51 2.03 -11.93
C LYS A 34 -20.15 1.88 -13.39
N THR A 35 -20.50 2.88 -14.20
CA THR A 35 -20.02 2.98 -15.58
C THR A 35 -18.58 3.49 -15.58
N GLN A 36 -17.89 3.33 -16.71
CA GLN A 36 -16.56 3.91 -16.87
C GLN A 36 -16.58 5.43 -16.71
N ASP A 37 -17.59 6.11 -17.24
CA ASP A 37 -17.71 7.56 -17.11
C ASP A 37 -17.84 7.99 -15.65
N VAL A 38 -18.68 7.32 -14.89
CA VAL A 38 -18.89 7.63 -13.47
C VAL A 38 -17.60 7.41 -12.67
N LEU A 39 -16.95 6.29 -12.85
CA LEU A 39 -15.69 6.00 -12.14
C LEU A 39 -14.57 6.96 -12.55
N ALA A 40 -14.40 7.20 -13.83
CA ALA A 40 -13.37 8.10 -14.33
C ALA A 40 -13.57 9.51 -13.79
N ASN A 41 -14.79 10.02 -13.82
CA ASN A 41 -15.09 11.34 -13.29
C ASN A 41 -14.80 11.43 -11.80
N ALA A 42 -15.20 10.45 -11.01
CA ALA A 42 -14.94 10.42 -9.57
C ALA A 42 -13.44 10.33 -9.26
N ALA A 43 -12.66 9.63 -10.08
CA ALA A 43 -11.21 9.48 -9.91
C ALA A 43 -10.41 10.65 -10.49
N GLY A 44 -11.06 11.61 -11.15
CA GLY A 44 -10.38 12.76 -11.75
C GLY A 44 -9.56 12.41 -12.98
N ILE A 45 -9.94 11.38 -13.72
CA ILE A 45 -9.26 10.93 -14.95
C ILE A 45 -10.24 10.91 -16.10
N SER A 46 -9.73 10.85 -17.34
CA SER A 46 -10.58 10.68 -18.51
C SER A 46 -11.08 9.23 -18.61
N ARG A 47 -12.23 9.06 -19.27
CA ARG A 47 -12.76 7.74 -19.59
C ARG A 47 -11.74 6.94 -20.42
N SER A 48 -11.06 7.59 -21.35
CA SER A 48 -10.01 6.96 -22.17
C SER A 48 -8.91 6.37 -21.31
N THR A 49 -8.45 7.09 -20.29
CA THR A 49 -7.43 6.64 -19.35
C THR A 49 -7.91 5.43 -18.56
N LEU A 50 -9.15 5.47 -18.07
CA LEU A 50 -9.73 4.33 -17.36
C LEU A 50 -9.86 3.10 -18.28
N SER A 51 -10.26 3.30 -19.53
CA SER A 51 -10.34 2.23 -20.52
C SER A 51 -8.96 1.59 -20.75
N LEU A 52 -7.91 2.40 -20.84
CA LEU A 52 -6.53 1.90 -20.97
C LEU A 52 -6.15 1.06 -19.75
N LEU A 53 -6.44 1.53 -18.54
CA LEU A 53 -6.17 0.79 -17.32
C LEU A 53 -6.86 -0.57 -17.31
N GLU A 54 -8.14 -0.61 -17.61
CA GLU A 54 -8.94 -1.85 -17.61
C GLU A 54 -8.47 -2.86 -18.65
N ARG A 55 -7.85 -2.39 -19.74
CA ARG A 55 -7.30 -3.26 -20.78
C ARG A 55 -5.86 -3.71 -20.51
N GLY A 56 -5.27 -3.24 -19.42
CA GLY A 56 -3.88 -3.57 -19.10
C GLY A 56 -2.86 -2.77 -19.89
N GLU A 57 -3.24 -1.61 -20.40
CA GLU A 57 -2.31 -0.69 -21.06
C GLU A 57 -1.58 0.16 -20.01
N ALA A 58 -0.48 0.78 -20.43
CA ALA A 58 0.33 1.60 -19.53
C ALA A 58 -0.42 2.84 -19.08
N VAL A 59 -0.48 3.05 -17.75
CA VAL A 59 -1.01 4.24 -17.11
C VAL A 59 -0.07 4.66 -16.00
N THR A 60 -0.24 5.87 -15.48
CA THR A 60 0.59 6.31 -14.34
C THR A 60 0.16 5.60 -13.05
N LEU A 61 1.10 5.45 -12.14
CA LEU A 61 0.82 4.92 -10.82
C LEU A 61 -0.20 5.77 -10.07
N ALA A 62 -0.12 7.10 -10.22
CA ALA A 62 -1.08 8.01 -9.61
C ALA A 62 -2.51 7.73 -10.08
N THR A 63 -2.70 7.45 -11.37
CA THR A 63 -4.00 7.07 -11.92
C THR A 63 -4.55 5.82 -11.24
N LEU A 64 -3.73 4.78 -11.11
CA LEU A 64 -4.14 3.54 -10.45
C LEU A 64 -4.56 3.80 -9.00
N ILE A 65 -3.77 4.57 -8.26
CA ILE A 65 -4.06 4.89 -6.86
C ILE A 65 -5.40 5.63 -6.73
N GLN A 66 -5.65 6.60 -7.60
CA GLN A 66 -6.90 7.36 -7.57
C GLN A 66 -8.12 6.47 -7.86
N VAL A 67 -8.00 5.56 -8.82
CA VAL A 67 -9.07 4.61 -9.15
C VAL A 67 -9.33 3.66 -7.98
N LEU A 68 -8.29 3.11 -7.38
CA LEU A 68 -8.42 2.22 -6.21
C LEU A 68 -9.06 2.93 -5.03
N ARG A 69 -8.77 4.21 -4.85
CA ARG A 69 -9.38 5.02 -3.78
C ARG A 69 -10.89 5.14 -3.97
N VAL A 70 -11.34 5.44 -5.19
CA VAL A 70 -12.78 5.57 -5.49
C VAL A 70 -13.49 4.23 -5.34
N LEU A 71 -12.83 3.14 -5.70
CA LEU A 71 -13.38 1.78 -5.57
C LEU A 71 -13.32 1.22 -4.15
N ASP A 72 -12.76 1.96 -3.21
CA ASP A 72 -12.54 1.53 -1.83
C ASP A 72 -11.66 0.25 -1.74
N GLN A 73 -10.62 0.22 -2.56
CA GLN A 73 -9.68 -0.92 -2.66
C GLN A 73 -8.24 -0.54 -2.32
N LEU A 74 -8.03 0.58 -1.63
CA LEU A 74 -6.67 1.01 -1.25
C LEU A 74 -5.97 0.05 -0.29
N HIS A 75 -6.72 -0.78 0.43
CA HIS A 75 -6.15 -1.74 1.37
C HIS A 75 -5.18 -2.73 0.72
N ILE A 76 -5.32 -2.98 -0.59
CA ILE A 76 -4.37 -3.85 -1.30
C ILE A 76 -2.95 -3.27 -1.32
N MET A 77 -2.81 -1.97 -1.10
CA MET A 77 -1.50 -1.30 -1.03
C MET A 77 -0.72 -1.66 0.24
N GLU A 78 -1.37 -2.26 1.23
CA GLU A 78 -0.70 -2.71 2.46
C GLU A 78 0.47 -3.64 2.18
N SER A 79 0.39 -4.43 1.11
CA SER A 79 1.47 -5.33 0.71
C SER A 79 2.77 -4.61 0.39
N PHE A 80 2.70 -3.31 0.09
CA PHE A 80 3.87 -2.49 -0.22
C PHE A 80 4.48 -1.80 1.00
N VAL A 81 3.81 -1.87 2.16
CA VAL A 81 4.34 -1.27 3.38
C VAL A 81 5.49 -2.12 3.90
N VAL A 82 6.65 -1.48 4.04
CA VAL A 82 7.83 -2.16 4.56
C VAL A 82 7.73 -2.23 6.07
N GLN A 83 7.66 -3.44 6.60
CA GLN A 83 7.72 -3.66 8.03
C GLN A 83 9.15 -3.97 8.42
N LYS A 84 9.74 -3.12 9.25
CA LYS A 84 11.08 -3.37 9.79
C LYS A 84 10.99 -4.46 10.83
N LYS A 85 11.55 -5.64 10.51
CA LYS A 85 11.75 -6.69 11.50
C LYS A 85 12.99 -6.32 12.31
N ILE A 86 12.77 -5.97 13.56
CA ILE A 86 13.87 -5.68 14.48
C ILE A 86 14.34 -7.00 15.08
N SER A 87 15.66 -7.28 14.99
CA SER A 87 16.23 -8.48 15.61
C SER A 87 16.08 -8.39 17.14
N PRO A 88 16.04 -9.54 17.85
CA PRO A 88 15.96 -9.54 19.31
C PRO A 88 17.06 -8.73 19.99
N MET A 89 18.28 -8.76 19.46
CA MET A 89 19.39 -7.98 19.99
C MET A 89 19.21 -6.49 19.78
N ALA A 90 18.75 -6.08 18.60
CA ALA A 90 18.48 -4.68 18.31
C ALA A 90 17.33 -4.15 19.17
N LEU A 91 16.30 -4.95 19.37
CA LEU A 91 15.16 -4.59 20.23
C LEU A 91 15.62 -4.41 21.69
N ALA A 92 16.42 -5.32 22.22
CA ALA A 92 16.97 -5.22 23.56
C ALA A 92 17.81 -3.94 23.75
N LYS A 93 18.60 -3.58 22.75
CA LYS A 93 19.40 -2.36 22.77
C LYS A 93 18.52 -1.11 22.80
N ILE A 94 17.47 -1.07 22.00
CA ILE A 94 16.50 0.05 21.99
C ILE A 94 15.83 0.18 23.36
N GLU A 95 15.40 -0.92 23.94
CA GLU A 95 14.78 -0.93 25.27
C GLU A 95 15.72 -0.41 26.36
N GLN A 96 16.99 -0.78 26.30
CA GLN A 96 18.00 -0.27 27.23
C GLN A 96 18.19 1.24 27.09
N GLU A 97 18.24 1.76 25.88
CA GLU A 97 18.36 3.19 25.60
C GLU A 97 17.15 3.95 26.14
N GLU A 98 15.95 3.42 25.95
CA GLU A 98 14.71 4.01 26.48
C GLU A 98 14.71 4.05 27.99
N ARG A 99 15.18 2.97 28.66
CA ARG A 99 15.31 2.94 30.12
C ARG A 99 16.29 3.97 30.63
N LYS A 100 17.41 4.16 29.96
CA LYS A 100 18.41 5.19 30.29
C LYS A 100 17.81 6.59 30.14
N ARG A 101 17.05 6.85 29.09
CA ARG A 101 16.39 8.14 28.89
C ARG A 101 15.35 8.40 29.98
N ALA A 102 14.53 7.41 30.30
CA ALA A 102 13.52 7.52 31.36
C ALA A 102 14.18 7.78 32.72
N SER A 103 15.29 7.11 33.05
CA SER A 103 16.05 7.29 34.27
C SER A 103 16.69 8.68 34.33
N GLY A 104 17.29 9.16 33.24
CA GLY A 104 17.87 10.50 33.16
C GLY A 104 16.83 11.59 33.30
N LYS A 105 15.66 11.42 32.63
CA LYS A 105 14.55 12.36 32.71
C LYS A 105 13.97 12.43 34.15
N LYS A 106 13.88 11.29 34.82
CA LYS A 106 13.38 11.19 36.17
C LYS A 106 14.32 11.90 37.16
N LYS A 107 15.64 11.80 37.00
CA LYS A 107 16.62 12.56 37.77
C LYS A 107 16.47 14.07 37.60
N ASN A 108 16.26 14.52 36.37
CA ASN A 108 16.07 15.93 36.07
C ASN A 108 14.77 16.47 36.67
N ASP A 109 13.71 15.68 36.71
CA ASP A 109 12.44 16.07 37.32
C ASP A 109 12.59 16.14 38.87
N ASP A 110 13.34 15.23 39.47
CA ASP A 110 13.65 15.24 40.89
C ASP A 110 14.51 16.46 41.29
N GLU A 111 15.49 16.82 40.44
CA GLU A 111 16.28 18.05 40.63
C GLU A 111 15.42 19.31 40.54
N LYS A 112 14.43 19.32 39.64
CA LYS A 112 13.49 20.42 39.50
C LYS A 112 12.51 20.53 40.66
N SER A 113 12.19 19.45 41.33
CA SER A 113 11.27 19.43 42.46
C SER A 113 11.90 19.91 43.78
N ASP A 114 13.21 20.00 43.85
CA ASP A 114 13.97 20.51 45.00
C ASP A 114 14.00 22.05 45.09
N TRP A 115 13.33 22.69 44.19
CA TRP A 115 13.25 24.15 44.16
C TRP A 115 12.09 24.64 45.05
#